data_1cf3774f4cad5881fcb0ab6d5bcf6d85
#
_entry.id   1cf3774f4cad5881fcb0ab6d5bcf6d85
#
_cell.length_a   1.000
_cell.length_b   1.000
_cell.length_c   1.000
_cell.angle_alpha   90.00
_cell.angle_beta   90.00
_cell.angle_gamma   90.00
#
_symmetry.space_group_name_H-M   'P 1'
#
loop_
_entity.id
_entity.type
_entity.pdbx_description
1 polymer ?
#
loop_
_entity_poly.entity_id
_entity_poly.type
_entity_poly.pdbx_seq_one_letter_code
_entity_poly.pdbx_strand_id
1 'polypeptide(L)'
;PSTDEWAQRFADVYRENVKLLKHHPSLICWIIMNEPGCVDPDGNVRRRFMEENPGPALYREVQKMDPGRPIIKGSFCEDDLLSGDSHNYLGSLCGGEYADIYEQTEKLNTEYGFDAPGSSENLKTVPAVYHRLEKLVDDIPKIQEYQYKLLKYYTEHYRIQKYEPCSGYVQFMFIDLCPQSF
;
A
#
# COMPACT_ATOMS: atom_id res chain seq x y z
N PRO A 1 22.53 12.71 -1.32
CA PRO A 1 21.93 13.98 -0.93
C PRO A 1 21.82 14.02 0.56
N SER A 2 22.14 15.17 1.15
CA SER A 2 21.97 15.27 2.59
C SER A 2 20.49 15.10 2.90
N THR A 3 20.23 14.29 3.86
CA THR A 3 18.89 13.94 4.30
C THR A 3 18.05 15.16 4.67
N ASP A 4 18.65 16.24 5.11
CA ASP A 4 17.95 17.44 5.60
C ASP A 4 17.40 18.35 4.49
N GLU A 5 18.15 18.57 3.41
CA GLU A 5 17.65 19.35 2.27
C GLU A 5 16.49 18.64 1.57
N TRP A 6 16.62 17.33 1.43
CA TRP A 6 15.58 16.51 0.83
C TRP A 6 14.32 16.47 1.71
N ALA A 7 14.49 16.30 3.03
CA ALA A 7 13.40 16.35 3.99
C ALA A 7 12.65 17.69 3.95
N GLN A 8 13.39 18.79 3.82
CA GLN A 8 12.77 20.13 3.70
C GLN A 8 11.97 20.28 2.42
N ARG A 9 12.47 19.81 1.28
CA ARG A 9 11.74 19.84 0.01
C ARG A 9 10.46 19.00 0.08
N PHE A 10 10.51 17.85 0.72
CA PHE A 10 9.33 17.03 0.96
C PHE A 10 8.30 17.74 1.84
N ALA A 11 8.74 18.35 2.93
CA ALA A 11 7.87 19.11 3.82
C ALA A 11 7.20 20.28 3.09
N ASP A 12 7.90 20.95 2.18
CA ASP A 12 7.34 22.05 1.37
C ASP A 12 6.25 21.53 0.41
N VAL A 13 6.50 20.42 -0.28
CA VAL A 13 5.50 19.77 -1.15
C VAL A 13 4.27 19.34 -0.35
N TYR A 14 4.48 18.71 0.81
CA TYR A 14 3.37 18.31 1.68
C TYR A 14 2.56 19.49 2.17
N ARG A 15 3.22 20.60 2.54
CA ARG A 15 2.55 21.83 2.96
C ARG A 15 1.60 22.35 1.90
N GLU A 16 2.03 22.40 0.65
CA GLU A 16 1.18 22.84 -0.46
C GLU A 16 0.00 21.87 -0.70
N ASN A 17 0.25 20.56 -0.65
CA ASN A 17 -0.80 19.57 -0.76
C ASN A 17 -1.83 19.66 0.38
N VAL A 18 -1.37 19.86 1.62
CA VAL A 18 -2.29 20.03 2.77
C VAL A 18 -3.11 21.30 2.62
N LYS A 19 -2.51 22.42 2.19
CA LYS A 19 -3.26 23.66 1.90
C LYS A 19 -4.36 23.44 0.87
N LEU A 20 -4.03 22.73 -0.20
CA LEU A 20 -4.95 22.46 -1.31
C LEU A 20 -6.09 21.54 -0.90
N LEU A 21 -5.80 20.46 -0.15
CA LEU A 21 -6.72 19.34 0.03
C LEU A 21 -7.50 19.38 1.36
N LYS A 22 -6.98 20.01 2.41
CA LYS A 22 -7.60 19.96 3.75
C LYS A 22 -9.05 20.46 3.83
N HIS A 23 -9.49 21.24 2.83
CA HIS A 23 -10.86 21.76 2.77
C HIS A 23 -11.86 20.78 2.16
N HIS A 24 -11.40 19.68 1.59
CA HIS A 24 -12.29 18.68 1.02
C HIS A 24 -12.91 17.79 2.10
N PRO A 25 -14.25 17.72 2.18
CA PRO A 25 -14.93 16.91 3.20
C PRO A 25 -14.73 15.40 3.00
N SER A 26 -14.38 14.96 1.80
CA SER A 26 -14.08 13.56 1.48
C SER A 26 -12.70 13.11 1.97
N LEU A 27 -11.82 14.05 2.36
CA LEU A 27 -10.54 13.71 2.94
C LEU A 27 -10.73 13.28 4.39
N ILE A 28 -10.50 12.01 4.69
CA ILE A 28 -10.76 11.43 6.02
C ILE A 28 -9.51 11.31 6.88
N CYS A 29 -8.36 11.09 6.27
CA CYS A 29 -7.07 10.98 6.97
C CYS A 29 -5.91 11.38 6.06
N TRP A 30 -4.75 11.61 6.66
CA TRP A 30 -3.48 11.79 5.97
C TRP A 30 -2.62 10.55 6.13
N ILE A 31 -1.98 10.12 5.06
CA ILE A 31 -0.94 9.08 5.09
C ILE A 31 0.38 9.74 4.69
N ILE A 32 1.37 9.68 5.58
CA ILE A 32 2.60 10.46 5.41
C ILE A 32 3.59 9.81 4.46
N MET A 33 3.78 8.50 4.58
CA MET A 33 4.72 7.74 3.74
C MET A 33 4.13 6.41 3.33
N ASN A 34 4.62 5.87 2.23
CA ASN A 34 4.32 4.51 1.82
C ASN A 34 5.39 3.56 2.34
N GLU A 35 4.97 2.49 3.01
CA GLU A 35 5.79 1.38 3.47
C GLU A 35 7.15 1.79 4.11
N PRO A 36 7.16 2.73 5.08
CA PRO A 36 8.41 3.23 5.64
C PRO A 36 9.18 2.19 6.47
N GLY A 37 8.57 1.08 6.77
CA GLY A 37 9.14 -0.02 7.54
C GLY A 37 9.52 -1.26 6.73
N CYS A 38 9.56 -1.17 5.40
CA CYS A 38 9.90 -2.31 4.55
C CYS A 38 11.22 -2.98 4.96
N VAL A 39 11.23 -4.30 4.77
CA VAL A 39 12.38 -5.16 5.03
C VAL A 39 13.53 -4.78 4.10
N ASP A 40 14.73 -4.60 4.64
CA ASP A 40 15.92 -4.40 3.84
C ASP A 40 16.36 -5.71 3.12
N PRO A 41 17.31 -5.63 2.17
CA PRO A 41 17.79 -6.82 1.47
C PRO A 41 18.35 -7.93 2.37
N ASP A 42 18.76 -7.57 3.59
CA ASP A 42 19.29 -8.51 4.60
C ASP A 42 18.19 -9.11 5.49
N GLY A 43 16.94 -8.76 5.25
CA GLY A 43 15.78 -9.28 5.99
C GLY A 43 15.48 -8.56 7.31
N ASN A 44 16.12 -7.41 7.57
CA ASN A 44 15.85 -6.64 8.78
C ASN A 44 14.72 -5.64 8.54
N VAL A 45 13.79 -5.57 9.46
CA VAL A 45 12.72 -4.58 9.41
C VAL A 45 13.29 -3.18 9.71
N ARG A 46 13.15 -2.27 8.78
CA ARG A 46 13.54 -0.87 8.98
C ARG A 46 12.46 -0.14 9.79
N ARG A 47 12.56 -0.20 11.10
CA ARG A 47 11.67 0.49 12.04
C ARG A 47 12.11 1.92 12.32
N ARG A 48 12.10 2.80 11.29
CA ARG A 48 12.76 4.10 11.45
C ARG A 48 11.93 5.31 11.00
N PHE A 49 10.63 5.14 10.81
CA PHE A 49 9.81 6.29 10.39
C PHE A 49 9.92 7.50 11.32
N MET A 50 9.88 7.26 12.65
CA MET A 50 9.94 8.34 13.64
C MET A 50 11.36 8.71 14.05
N GLU A 51 12.36 7.95 13.65
CA GLU A 51 13.76 8.18 14.01
C GLU A 51 14.52 8.96 12.94
N GLU A 52 14.13 8.79 11.66
CA GLU A 52 14.85 9.37 10.52
C GLU A 52 13.96 10.31 9.70
N ASN A 53 14.51 11.43 9.29
CA ASN A 53 13.87 12.32 8.33
C ASN A 53 13.69 11.61 6.96
N PRO A 54 12.61 11.91 6.22
CA PRO A 54 11.67 13.03 6.41
C PRO A 54 10.45 12.74 7.31
N GLY A 55 10.25 11.50 7.77
CA GLY A 55 9.02 11.08 8.46
C GLY A 55 8.59 12.01 9.60
N PRO A 56 9.44 12.24 10.63
CA PRO A 56 9.09 13.09 11.75
C PRO A 56 8.80 14.55 11.35
N ALA A 57 9.50 15.06 10.35
CA ALA A 57 9.31 16.43 9.87
C ALA A 57 7.94 16.58 9.19
N LEU A 58 7.61 15.64 8.30
CA LEU A 58 6.33 15.62 7.59
C LEU A 58 5.15 15.44 8.55
N TYR A 59 5.26 14.52 9.50
CA TYR A 59 4.23 14.28 10.50
C TYR A 59 3.91 15.55 11.30
N ARG A 60 4.93 16.21 11.81
CA ARG A 60 4.75 17.48 12.57
C ARG A 60 4.14 18.58 11.71
N GLU A 61 4.53 18.69 10.45
CA GLU A 61 4.00 19.71 9.57
C GLU A 61 2.51 19.49 9.28
N VAL A 62 2.12 18.26 8.95
CA VAL A 62 0.71 17.91 8.71
C VAL A 62 -0.13 18.11 9.97
N GLN A 63 0.35 17.64 11.12
CA GLN A 63 -0.34 17.80 12.40
C GLN A 63 -0.57 19.27 12.76
N LYS A 64 0.39 20.15 12.46
CA LYS A 64 0.26 21.58 12.67
C LYS A 64 -0.77 22.21 11.75
N MET A 65 -0.83 21.77 10.50
CA MET A 65 -1.67 22.39 9.48
C MET A 65 -3.11 21.89 9.49
N ASP A 66 -3.33 20.65 9.91
CA ASP A 66 -4.64 20.00 9.97
C ASP A 66 -4.77 19.11 11.20
N PRO A 67 -4.84 19.71 12.39
CA PRO A 67 -4.81 18.99 13.68
C PRO A 67 -6.06 18.15 13.95
N GLY A 68 -7.13 18.37 13.19
CA GLY A 68 -8.41 17.68 13.38
C GLY A 68 -8.55 16.36 12.65
N ARG A 69 -7.64 16.03 11.73
CA ARG A 69 -7.69 14.78 10.99
C ARG A 69 -6.72 13.75 11.53
N PRO A 70 -7.12 12.46 11.52
CA PRO A 70 -6.19 11.36 11.78
C PRO A 70 -5.00 11.39 10.83
N ILE A 71 -3.85 11.01 11.35
CA ILE A 71 -2.60 10.91 10.57
C ILE A 71 -2.05 9.51 10.75
N ILE A 72 -1.98 8.77 9.66
CA ILE A 72 -1.27 7.49 9.56
C ILE A 72 0.18 7.82 9.18
N LYS A 73 1.13 7.39 9.99
CA LYS A 73 2.56 7.70 9.79
C LYS A 73 3.09 7.13 8.50
N GLY A 74 2.73 5.89 8.22
CA GLY A 74 3.05 5.24 6.98
C GLY A 74 2.04 4.17 6.67
N SER A 75 1.60 4.05 5.42
CA SER A 75 0.80 2.91 5.03
C SER A 75 1.63 1.65 5.18
N PHE A 76 1.08 0.70 5.95
CA PHE A 76 1.77 -0.48 6.42
C PHE A 76 3.07 -0.14 7.17
N CYS A 77 2.93 0.53 8.31
CA CYS A 77 4.03 0.85 9.21
C CYS A 77 3.99 -0.10 10.41
N GLU A 78 4.87 -1.11 10.41
CA GLU A 78 4.88 -2.17 11.43
C GLU A 78 5.23 -1.68 12.84
N ASP A 79 5.90 -0.55 12.97
CA ASP A 79 6.25 0.04 14.27
C ASP A 79 5.12 0.85 14.90
N ASP A 80 4.00 1.01 14.21
CA ASP A 80 2.80 1.67 14.71
C ASP A 80 1.55 0.80 14.57
N LEU A 81 1.43 -0.17 15.46
CA LEU A 81 0.25 -1.05 15.52
C LEU A 81 -1.06 -0.30 15.76
N LEU A 82 -0.99 0.97 16.16
CA LEU A 82 -2.16 1.82 16.36
C LEU A 82 -2.62 2.50 15.06
N SER A 83 -1.80 2.53 14.02
CA SER A 83 -2.20 3.08 12.72
C SER A 83 -3.37 2.29 12.14
N GLY A 84 -3.33 0.97 12.29
CA GLY A 84 -4.44 0.09 11.99
C GLY A 84 -4.72 -0.13 10.51
N ASP A 85 -3.83 0.35 9.64
CA ASP A 85 -3.89 0.03 8.21
C ASP A 85 -3.01 -1.19 7.87
N SER A 86 -3.26 -1.78 6.71
CA SER A 86 -2.57 -2.96 6.22
C SER A 86 -2.37 -2.92 4.72
N HIS A 87 -1.31 -3.60 4.26
CA HIS A 87 -1.15 -4.04 2.88
C HIS A 87 -1.25 -5.56 2.84
N ASN A 88 -2.06 -6.09 1.95
CA ASN A 88 -2.25 -7.53 1.87
C ASN A 88 -2.20 -8.02 0.42
N TYR A 89 -1.22 -8.87 0.15
CA TYR A 89 -0.96 -9.42 -1.17
C TYR A 89 -0.90 -10.96 -1.16
N LEU A 90 -1.70 -11.60 -0.32
CA LEU A 90 -1.88 -13.06 -0.36
C LEU A 90 -2.37 -13.50 -1.73
N GLY A 91 -1.78 -14.53 -2.24
CA GLY A 91 -2.04 -14.97 -3.60
C GLY A 91 -1.24 -14.23 -4.66
N SER A 92 -0.49 -13.18 -4.27
CA SER A 92 0.39 -12.38 -5.11
C SER A 92 1.78 -12.23 -4.46
N LEU A 93 2.24 -11.02 -4.20
CA LEU A 93 3.60 -10.74 -3.68
C LEU A 93 3.91 -11.43 -2.35
N CYS A 94 2.95 -11.55 -1.46
CA CYS A 94 3.14 -12.17 -0.14
C CYS A 94 3.08 -13.70 -0.15
N GLY A 95 2.92 -14.33 -1.31
CA GLY A 95 2.76 -15.80 -1.39
C GLY A 95 1.40 -16.28 -0.85
N GLY A 96 1.28 -17.54 -0.41
CA GLY A 96 0.02 -18.11 0.06
C GLY A 96 -1.05 -18.26 -1.04
N GLU A 97 -2.26 -18.52 -0.65
CA GLU A 97 -3.41 -18.56 -1.55
C GLU A 97 -4.30 -17.33 -1.32
N TYR A 98 -4.92 -16.79 -2.37
CA TYR A 98 -5.80 -15.63 -2.19
C TYR A 98 -7.04 -15.94 -1.32
N ALA A 99 -7.40 -17.21 -1.22
CA ALA A 99 -8.50 -17.63 -0.35
C ALA A 99 -8.17 -17.49 1.14
N ASP A 100 -6.88 -17.44 1.51
CA ASP A 100 -6.43 -17.30 2.89
C ASP A 100 -6.81 -15.92 3.47
N ILE A 101 -7.24 -14.98 2.61
CA ILE A 101 -7.76 -13.68 3.05
C ILE A 101 -8.95 -13.82 4.03
N TYR A 102 -9.74 -14.89 3.92
CA TYR A 102 -10.85 -15.13 4.83
C TYR A 102 -10.44 -15.40 6.28
N GLU A 103 -9.18 -15.71 6.52
CA GLU A 103 -8.60 -15.87 7.86
C GLU A 103 -8.06 -14.54 8.42
N GLN A 104 -8.02 -13.50 7.61
CA GLN A 104 -7.48 -12.21 7.99
C GLN A 104 -8.55 -11.29 8.58
N THR A 105 -8.12 -10.40 9.47
CA THR A 105 -8.97 -9.38 10.07
C THR A 105 -8.26 -8.04 10.04
N GLU A 106 -8.78 -7.11 9.27
CA GLU A 106 -8.12 -5.83 9.02
C GLU A 106 -9.08 -4.67 9.26
N LYS A 107 -8.58 -3.61 9.89
CA LYS A 107 -9.40 -2.41 10.18
C LYS A 107 -9.53 -1.49 8.99
N LEU A 108 -8.45 -1.36 8.23
CA LEU A 108 -8.35 -0.58 7.00
C LEU A 108 -7.27 -1.23 6.13
N ASN A 109 -7.64 -1.64 4.94
CA ASN A 109 -6.62 -2.09 3.98
C ASN A 109 -6.34 -0.95 3.00
N THR A 110 -5.11 -0.49 2.94
CA THR A 110 -4.69 0.61 2.07
C THR A 110 -4.07 0.15 0.76
N GLU A 111 -3.70 -1.13 0.67
CA GLU A 111 -3.31 -1.76 -0.59
C GLU A 111 -3.65 -3.25 -0.60
N TYR A 112 -4.35 -3.70 -1.62
CA TYR A 112 -4.45 -5.09 -2.04
C TYR A 112 -4.54 -5.18 -3.55
N GLY A 113 -4.00 -6.22 -4.12
CA GLY A 113 -4.04 -6.35 -5.57
C GLY A 113 -3.28 -7.56 -6.08
N PHE A 114 -3.13 -7.57 -7.38
CA PHE A 114 -2.42 -8.62 -8.08
C PHE A 114 -1.81 -8.07 -9.37
N ASP A 115 -0.58 -8.46 -9.65
CA ASP A 115 0.08 -8.20 -10.91
C ASP A 115 -0.71 -8.83 -12.06
N ALA A 116 -1.33 -7.99 -12.88
CA ALA A 116 -1.94 -8.40 -14.12
C ALA A 116 -1.04 -7.98 -15.27
N PRO A 117 -0.26 -8.88 -15.83
CA PRO A 117 0.66 -8.51 -16.87
C PRO A 117 -0.10 -8.07 -18.13
N GLY A 118 0.30 -6.94 -18.67
CA GLY A 118 -0.08 -6.55 -20.04
C GLY A 118 0.52 -7.49 -21.07
N SER A 119 1.63 -8.19 -20.74
CA SER A 119 2.29 -9.17 -21.59
C SER A 119 3.13 -10.15 -20.77
N SER A 120 3.41 -11.32 -21.35
CA SER A 120 4.35 -12.31 -20.77
C SER A 120 5.75 -11.75 -20.56
N GLU A 121 6.17 -10.79 -21.37
CA GLU A 121 7.47 -10.13 -21.23
C GLU A 121 7.52 -9.23 -20.01
N ASN A 122 6.46 -8.48 -19.76
CA ASN A 122 6.35 -7.64 -18.57
C ASN A 122 6.38 -8.49 -17.30
N LEU A 123 5.67 -9.61 -17.29
CA LEU A 123 5.66 -10.52 -16.13
C LEU A 123 7.08 -10.99 -15.74
N LYS A 124 7.95 -11.22 -16.73
CA LYS A 124 9.35 -11.61 -16.47
C LYS A 124 10.18 -10.54 -15.78
N THR A 125 9.73 -9.30 -15.75
CA THR A 125 10.41 -8.21 -15.04
C THR A 125 10.14 -8.22 -13.54
N VAL A 126 9.17 -9.03 -13.07
CA VAL A 126 8.81 -9.17 -11.65
C VAL A 126 9.05 -10.63 -11.21
N PRO A 127 10.28 -11.02 -10.85
CA PRO A 127 10.65 -12.42 -10.64
C PRO A 127 9.77 -13.17 -9.64
N ALA A 128 9.38 -12.53 -8.55
CA ALA A 128 8.56 -13.17 -7.52
C ALA A 128 7.18 -13.60 -8.05
N VAL A 129 6.55 -12.75 -8.85
CA VAL A 129 5.25 -13.03 -9.46
C VAL A 129 5.43 -13.97 -10.65
N TYR A 130 6.48 -13.79 -11.46
CA TYR A 130 6.79 -14.68 -12.56
C TYR A 130 6.90 -16.14 -12.12
N HIS A 131 7.69 -16.43 -11.08
CA HIS A 131 7.85 -17.81 -10.57
C HIS A 131 6.54 -18.41 -10.08
N ARG A 132 5.69 -17.60 -9.48
CA ARG A 132 4.37 -18.03 -9.03
C ARG A 132 3.45 -18.39 -10.19
N LEU A 133 3.49 -17.60 -11.25
CA LEU A 133 2.64 -17.74 -12.43
C LEU A 133 3.32 -18.46 -13.60
N GLU A 134 4.49 -19.04 -13.40
CA GLU A 134 5.33 -19.64 -14.45
C GLU A 134 4.55 -20.57 -15.38
N LYS A 135 3.61 -21.33 -14.84
CA LYS A 135 2.77 -22.25 -15.63
C LYS A 135 1.69 -21.57 -16.46
N LEU A 136 1.43 -20.29 -16.20
CA LEU A 136 0.39 -19.50 -16.84
C LEU A 136 0.96 -18.34 -17.66
N VAL A 137 2.28 -18.15 -17.66
CA VAL A 137 2.94 -16.97 -18.23
C VAL A 137 2.59 -16.70 -19.69
N ASP A 138 2.29 -17.73 -20.47
CA ASP A 138 1.90 -17.63 -21.87
C ASP A 138 0.38 -17.62 -22.09
N ASP A 139 -0.39 -17.69 -21.03
CA ASP A 139 -1.85 -17.70 -21.05
C ASP A 139 -2.42 -16.49 -20.30
N ILE A 140 -2.30 -15.33 -20.95
CA ILE A 140 -2.76 -14.05 -20.37
C ILE A 140 -4.24 -14.10 -19.92
N PRO A 141 -5.18 -14.69 -20.68
CA PRO A 141 -6.56 -14.85 -20.20
C PRO A 141 -6.68 -15.57 -18.86
N LYS A 142 -5.88 -16.61 -18.61
CA LYS A 142 -5.91 -17.31 -17.31
C LYS A 142 -5.32 -16.47 -16.19
N ILE A 143 -4.28 -15.68 -16.46
CA ILE A 143 -3.72 -14.76 -15.47
C ILE A 143 -4.76 -13.70 -15.11
N GLN A 144 -5.46 -13.15 -16.10
CA GLN A 144 -6.54 -12.19 -15.87
C GLN A 144 -7.73 -12.81 -15.11
N GLU A 145 -8.06 -14.06 -15.37
CA GLU A 145 -9.05 -14.79 -14.59
C GLU A 145 -8.61 -14.99 -13.14
N TYR A 146 -7.34 -15.28 -12.92
CA TYR A 146 -6.76 -15.40 -11.57
C TYR A 146 -6.85 -14.07 -10.83
N GLN A 147 -6.42 -12.98 -11.48
CA GLN A 147 -6.57 -11.63 -10.93
C GLN A 147 -8.02 -11.31 -10.57
N TYR A 148 -8.95 -11.58 -11.48
CA TYR A 148 -10.37 -11.37 -11.22
C TYR A 148 -10.85 -12.12 -9.97
N LYS A 149 -10.47 -13.40 -9.83
CA LYS A 149 -10.84 -14.20 -8.67
C LYS A 149 -10.25 -13.65 -7.39
N LEU A 150 -8.96 -13.32 -7.40
CA LEU A 150 -8.26 -12.75 -6.25
C LEU A 150 -8.95 -11.45 -5.81
N LEU A 151 -9.10 -10.49 -6.72
CA LEU A 151 -9.74 -9.20 -6.41
C LEU A 151 -11.18 -9.37 -5.91
N LYS A 152 -11.92 -10.32 -6.48
CA LYS A 152 -13.27 -10.65 -6.03
C LYS A 152 -13.27 -11.16 -4.59
N TYR A 153 -12.41 -12.13 -4.25
CA TYR A 153 -12.30 -12.69 -2.90
C TYR A 153 -11.97 -11.61 -1.87
N TYR A 154 -10.99 -10.77 -2.15
CA TYR A 154 -10.62 -9.65 -1.28
C TYR A 154 -11.76 -8.66 -1.08
N THR A 155 -12.36 -8.23 -2.19
CA THR A 155 -13.47 -7.27 -2.14
C THR A 155 -14.66 -7.83 -1.35
N GLU A 156 -15.04 -9.08 -1.58
CA GLU A 156 -16.12 -9.74 -0.86
C GLU A 156 -15.80 -9.89 0.62
N HIS A 157 -14.58 -10.29 0.96
CA HIS A 157 -14.13 -10.42 2.34
C HIS A 157 -14.23 -9.09 3.11
N TYR A 158 -13.67 -8.01 2.57
CA TYR A 158 -13.75 -6.70 3.21
C TYR A 158 -15.19 -6.17 3.29
N ARG A 159 -16.03 -6.47 2.32
CA ARG A 159 -17.44 -6.12 2.36
C ARG A 159 -18.23 -6.88 3.43
N ILE A 160 -17.88 -8.13 3.68
CA ILE A 160 -18.48 -8.93 4.76
C ILE A 160 -18.10 -8.34 6.12
N GLN A 161 -16.87 -7.88 6.27
CA GLN A 161 -16.35 -7.27 7.50
C GLN A 161 -16.74 -5.79 7.69
N LYS A 162 -17.45 -5.21 6.76
CA LYS A 162 -17.88 -3.81 6.79
C LYS A 162 -18.97 -3.64 7.87
N TYR A 163 -18.86 -2.75 8.74
CA TYR A 163 -17.93 -1.72 9.16
C TYR A 163 -17.09 -2.14 10.36
N GLU A 164 -17.22 -3.34 10.80
CA GLU A 164 -16.56 -3.87 11.98
C GLU A 164 -16.04 -5.28 11.67
N PRO A 165 -14.69 -5.45 11.59
CA PRO A 165 -13.68 -4.43 11.87
C PRO A 165 -13.30 -3.54 10.68
N CYS A 166 -13.63 -3.88 9.44
CA CYS A 166 -13.14 -3.20 8.24
C CYS A 166 -13.87 -1.88 7.97
N SER A 167 -13.17 -0.77 8.11
CA SER A 167 -13.68 0.58 7.83
C SER A 167 -13.48 1.02 6.37
N GLY A 168 -12.59 0.36 5.63
CA GLY A 168 -12.30 0.68 4.25
C GLY A 168 -11.24 -0.20 3.63
N TYR A 169 -11.20 -0.20 2.30
CA TYR A 169 -10.20 -0.93 1.53
C TYR A 169 -9.93 -0.23 0.20
N VAL A 170 -8.68 -0.30 -0.26
CA VAL A 170 -8.21 0.35 -1.49
C VAL A 170 -7.46 -0.66 -2.33
N GLN A 171 -7.93 -0.87 -3.56
CA GLN A 171 -7.22 -1.72 -4.50
C GLN A 171 -6.00 -1.00 -5.06
N PHE A 172 -4.88 -1.67 -5.09
CA PHE A 172 -3.66 -1.27 -5.77
C PHE A 172 -3.47 -2.17 -7.01
N MET A 173 -3.53 -1.62 -8.22
CA MET A 173 -3.82 -0.21 -8.49
C MET A 173 -4.69 -0.06 -9.74
N PHE A 174 -5.18 1.15 -9.97
CA PHE A 174 -6.10 1.44 -11.07
C PHE A 174 -5.40 1.57 -12.42
N ILE A 175 -4.17 2.08 -12.43
CA ILE A 175 -3.38 2.30 -13.65
C ILE A 175 -1.93 1.94 -13.37
N ASP A 176 -1.33 1.13 -14.23
CA ASP A 176 0.09 0.84 -14.20
C ASP A 176 0.91 2.11 -14.47
N LEU A 177 1.93 2.36 -13.65
CA LEU A 177 2.80 3.54 -13.76
C LEU A 177 3.95 3.34 -14.76
N CYS A 178 4.21 2.10 -15.15
CA CYS A 178 5.28 1.70 -16.05
C CYS A 178 4.93 0.36 -16.71
N PRO A 179 5.73 -0.17 -17.63
CA PRO A 179 5.51 -1.50 -18.22
C PRO A 179 5.69 -2.66 -17.23
N GLN A 180 5.43 -2.43 -15.97
CA GLN A 180 5.26 -3.44 -14.92
C GLN A 180 3.76 -3.61 -14.68
N SER A 181 3.41 -4.77 -14.22
CA SER A 181 2.02 -5.10 -13.97
C SER A 181 1.79 -5.14 -12.47
N PHE A 182 0.87 -4.36 -12.02
CA PHE A 182 0.28 -4.50 -10.70
C PHE A 182 -1.23 -4.54 -10.78
#